data_d5180cd28fc9e91e8252ab13b4f3d224
#
_entry.id   d5180cd28fc9e91e8252ab13b4f3d224
#
_cell.length_a   1.000
_cell.length_b   1.000
_cell.length_c   1.000
_cell.angle_alpha   90.00
_cell.angle_beta   90.00
_cell.angle_gamma   90.00
#
_symmetry.space_group_name_H-M   'P 1'
#
loop_
_entity.id
_entity.type
_entity.pdbx_description
1 polymer ?
#
loop_
_entity_poly.entity_id
_entity_poly.type
_entity_poly.pdbx_seq_one_letter_code
_entity_poly.pdbx_strand_id
1 'polypeptide(L)'
;MMKNRFLLFISLTTTIFSPSLLTFFSADDWFHLRISQISNFEEFINFFSFEKTAQSIAFYRPLPTQVFFFVFQKLFGLNPIPYHIFVLICFGISLVLIYRLARELLNSNQKALLATAIYGLSVSNFTRLYFLSAFQEIALVLYSVACI
;
A
#
# COMPACT_ATOMS: atom_id res chain seq x y z
N MET A 1 -18.71 -13.27 -19.04
CA MET A 1 -18.30 -12.04 -19.72
C MET A 1 -17.81 -10.92 -18.77
N MET A 2 -18.50 -10.59 -17.68
CA MET A 2 -18.09 -9.53 -16.71
C MET A 2 -16.79 -9.82 -15.97
N LYS A 3 -16.56 -11.09 -15.52
CA LYS A 3 -15.31 -11.48 -14.81
C LYS A 3 -14.06 -11.17 -15.64
N ASN A 4 -14.11 -11.41 -16.94
CA ASN A 4 -12.97 -11.16 -17.84
C ASN A 4 -12.71 -9.64 -18.00
N ARG A 5 -13.76 -8.83 -18.05
CA ARG A 5 -13.62 -7.35 -18.11
C ARG A 5 -13.00 -6.78 -16.85
N PHE A 6 -13.36 -7.32 -15.69
CA PHE A 6 -12.78 -6.91 -14.42
C PHE A 6 -11.31 -7.32 -14.30
N LEU A 7 -10.96 -8.55 -14.67
CA LEU A 7 -9.56 -9.00 -14.70
C LEU A 7 -8.71 -8.17 -15.69
N LEU A 8 -9.26 -7.88 -16.86
CA LEU A 8 -8.59 -7.02 -17.84
C LEU A 8 -8.38 -5.60 -17.27
N PHE A 9 -9.35 -5.06 -16.56
CA PHE A 9 -9.23 -3.76 -15.92
C PHE A 9 -8.12 -3.74 -14.85
N ILE A 10 -8.06 -4.74 -13.95
CA ILE A 10 -6.98 -4.85 -12.95
C ILE A 10 -5.63 -4.95 -13.66
N SER A 11 -5.50 -5.83 -14.64
CA SER A 11 -4.25 -6.01 -15.39
C SER A 11 -3.81 -4.70 -16.05
N LEU A 12 -4.72 -3.99 -16.71
CA LEU A 12 -4.42 -2.70 -17.34
C LEU A 12 -3.98 -1.66 -16.31
N THR A 13 -4.70 -1.54 -15.19
CA THR A 13 -4.39 -0.57 -14.13
C THR A 13 -3.03 -0.86 -13.50
N THR A 14 -2.73 -2.13 -13.18
CA THR A 14 -1.42 -2.51 -12.64
C THR A 14 -0.29 -2.28 -13.65
N THR A 15 -0.54 -2.50 -14.94
CA THR A 15 0.43 -2.20 -16.01
C THR A 15 0.70 -0.70 -16.13
N ILE A 16 -0.32 0.15 -16.03
CA ILE A 16 -0.15 1.62 -16.05
C ILE A 16 0.78 2.09 -14.93
N PHE A 17 0.69 1.47 -13.75
CA PHE A 17 1.52 1.84 -12.60
C PHE A 17 2.81 0.99 -12.46
N SER A 18 3.06 0.03 -13.35
CA SER A 18 4.29 -0.78 -13.31
C SER A 18 5.60 0.02 -13.39
N PRO A 19 5.67 1.23 -14.01
CA PRO A 19 6.89 2.03 -13.97
C PRO A 19 7.32 2.43 -12.55
N SER A 20 6.43 2.37 -11.55
CA SER A 20 6.81 2.55 -10.13
C SER A 20 7.89 1.57 -9.67
N LEU A 21 7.98 0.38 -10.29
CA LEU A 21 9.02 -0.61 -10.01
C LEU A 21 10.44 -0.10 -10.32
N LEU A 22 10.57 0.93 -11.16
CA LEU A 22 11.84 1.53 -11.56
C LEU A 22 12.23 2.73 -10.69
N THR A 23 11.37 3.12 -9.73
CA THR A 23 11.66 4.24 -8.84
C THR A 23 12.54 3.77 -7.67
N PHE A 24 13.45 4.64 -7.25
CA PHE A 24 14.28 4.45 -6.07
C PHE A 24 13.65 5.13 -4.86
N PHE A 25 14.18 4.86 -3.67
CA PHE A 25 13.75 5.53 -2.44
C PHE A 25 13.88 7.04 -2.55
N SER A 26 12.89 7.76 -2.08
CA SER A 26 12.83 9.22 -2.13
C SER A 26 12.48 9.81 -0.75
N ALA A 27 12.87 11.05 -0.54
CA ALA A 27 12.47 11.90 0.61
C ALA A 27 12.09 11.13 1.89
N ASP A 28 10.78 10.96 2.12
CA ASP A 28 10.22 10.35 3.33
C ASP A 28 10.51 8.84 3.44
N ASP A 29 10.81 8.15 2.33
CA ASP A 29 11.18 6.73 2.37
C ASP A 29 12.47 6.53 3.18
N TRP A 30 13.45 7.44 3.01
CA TRP A 30 14.70 7.41 3.77
C TRP A 30 14.47 7.66 5.26
N PHE A 31 13.54 8.53 5.60
CA PHE A 31 13.14 8.74 6.98
C PHE A 31 12.57 7.46 7.58
N HIS A 32 11.63 6.80 6.88
CA HIS A 32 11.04 5.54 7.34
C HIS A 32 12.05 4.40 7.41
N LEU A 33 12.95 4.27 6.45
CA LEU A 33 14.05 3.32 6.50
C LEU A 33 14.93 3.53 7.74
N ARG A 34 15.20 4.77 8.10
CA ARG A 34 16.03 5.12 9.27
C ARG A 34 15.33 4.78 10.59
N ILE A 35 14.08 5.20 10.78
CA ILE A 35 13.35 4.95 12.04
C ILE A 35 12.95 3.49 12.22
N SER A 36 12.98 2.69 11.15
CA SER A 36 12.70 1.25 11.19
C SER A 36 13.93 0.39 11.50
N GLN A 37 15.12 0.99 11.62
CA GLN A 37 16.32 0.28 12.05
C GLN A 37 16.24 0.03 13.56
N ILE A 38 16.30 -1.25 13.93
CA ILE A 38 16.27 -1.70 15.32
C ILE A 38 17.38 -2.71 15.58
N SER A 39 17.90 -2.68 16.81
CA SER A 39 19.00 -3.53 17.26
C SER A 39 18.54 -4.66 18.17
N ASN A 40 17.39 -4.49 18.85
CA ASN A 40 16.86 -5.43 19.81
C ASN A 40 15.33 -5.53 19.76
N PHE A 41 14.77 -6.51 20.47
CA PHE A 41 13.33 -6.78 20.49
C PHE A 41 12.53 -5.66 21.20
N GLU A 42 13.12 -4.99 22.16
CA GLU A 42 12.48 -3.86 22.86
C GLU A 42 12.20 -2.72 21.88
N GLU A 43 13.15 -2.38 21.03
CA GLU A 43 12.96 -1.38 19.98
C GLU A 43 11.88 -1.77 18.98
N PHE A 44 11.69 -3.09 18.70
CA PHE A 44 10.58 -3.56 17.88
C PHE A 44 9.22 -3.32 18.57
N ILE A 45 9.13 -3.56 19.88
CA ILE A 45 7.92 -3.26 20.65
C ILE A 45 7.63 -1.76 20.65
N ASN A 46 8.66 -0.92 20.65
CA ASN A 46 8.52 0.53 20.60
C ASN A 46 7.86 1.05 19.31
N PHE A 47 7.79 0.26 18.23
CA PHE A 47 6.96 0.59 17.07
C PHE A 47 5.48 0.73 17.42
N PHE A 48 5.03 -0.01 18.42
CA PHE A 48 3.64 -0.02 18.90
C PHE A 48 3.40 0.87 20.13
N SER A 49 4.40 1.60 20.58
CA SER A 49 4.27 2.53 21.70
C SER A 49 3.52 3.80 21.29
N PHE A 50 2.65 4.28 22.17
CA PHE A 50 2.02 5.60 22.06
C PHE A 50 2.92 6.72 22.55
N GLU A 51 4.00 6.39 23.25
CA GLU A 51 5.00 7.37 23.67
C GLU A 51 5.91 7.75 22.51
N LYS A 52 6.40 8.98 22.53
CA LYS A 52 7.37 9.46 21.54
C LYS A 52 8.72 8.81 21.78
N THR A 53 9.00 7.76 21.03
CA THR A 53 10.31 7.12 20.97
C THR A 53 11.05 7.53 19.68
N ALA A 54 12.31 7.14 19.55
CA ALA A 54 13.06 7.37 18.31
C ALA A 54 12.40 6.67 17.09
N GLN A 55 11.64 5.61 17.34
CA GLN A 55 10.96 4.78 16.32
C GLN A 55 9.49 5.19 16.10
N SER A 56 8.86 5.96 17.00
CA SER A 56 7.44 6.36 16.92
C SER A 56 7.25 7.88 16.97
N ILE A 57 8.04 8.61 16.18
CA ILE A 57 8.20 10.06 16.31
C ILE A 57 6.99 10.87 15.84
N ALA A 58 6.30 10.44 14.77
CA ALA A 58 5.36 11.31 14.08
C ALA A 58 3.90 10.84 14.17
N PHE A 59 3.60 9.64 13.69
CA PHE A 59 2.23 9.13 13.59
C PHE A 59 2.18 7.67 14.02
N TYR A 60 1.13 7.30 14.77
CA TYR A 60 0.90 5.92 15.16
C TYR A 60 0.37 5.09 13.96
N ARG A 61 1.26 4.51 13.19
CA ARG A 61 0.96 3.66 12.04
C ARG A 61 1.98 2.53 11.91
N PRO A 62 2.18 1.71 12.98
CA PRO A 62 3.31 0.78 13.06
C PRO A 62 3.36 -0.21 11.90
N LEU A 63 2.23 -0.80 11.50
CA LEU A 63 2.21 -1.85 10.49
C LEU A 63 2.60 -1.38 9.09
N PRO A 64 1.96 -0.34 8.51
CA PRO A 64 2.24 0.09 7.15
C PRO A 64 3.50 0.98 7.01
N THR A 65 4.10 1.38 8.12
CA THR A 65 5.32 2.20 8.13
C THR A 65 6.48 1.41 8.73
N GLN A 66 6.66 1.41 10.05
CA GLN A 66 7.86 0.85 10.69
C GLN A 66 8.04 -0.64 10.41
N VAL A 67 6.98 -1.47 10.59
CA VAL A 67 7.07 -2.91 10.37
C VAL A 67 7.31 -3.23 8.89
N PHE A 68 6.62 -2.53 7.97
CA PHE A 68 6.82 -2.71 6.54
C PHE A 68 8.29 -2.44 6.15
N PHE A 69 8.82 -1.25 6.48
CA PHE A 69 10.20 -0.92 6.14
C PHE A 69 11.21 -1.82 6.86
N PHE A 70 10.99 -2.17 8.13
CA PHE A 70 11.84 -3.09 8.86
C PHE A 70 11.95 -4.46 8.20
N VAL A 71 10.80 -5.09 7.90
CA VAL A 71 10.77 -6.44 7.31
C VAL A 71 11.44 -6.44 5.94
N PHE A 72 11.08 -5.48 5.08
CA PHE A 72 11.62 -5.43 3.73
C PHE A 72 13.11 -5.05 3.71
N GLN A 73 13.55 -4.18 4.63
CA GLN A 73 14.97 -3.85 4.75
C GLN A 73 15.80 -5.05 5.23
N LYS A 74 15.28 -5.85 6.15
CA LYS A 74 15.95 -7.09 6.60
C LYS A 74 16.03 -8.14 5.50
N LEU A 75 15.01 -8.28 4.67
CA LEU A 75 14.95 -9.31 3.62
C LEU A 75 15.67 -8.89 2.33
N PHE A 76 15.57 -7.63 1.94
CA PHE A 76 15.97 -7.16 0.60
C PHE A 76 16.95 -5.99 0.64
N GLY A 77 17.34 -5.51 1.82
CA GLY A 77 18.22 -4.36 1.98
C GLY A 77 17.66 -3.09 1.33
N LEU A 78 18.50 -2.42 0.55
CA LEU A 78 18.13 -1.20 -0.17
C LEU A 78 17.76 -1.46 -1.65
N ASN A 79 17.29 -2.66 -1.99
CA ASN A 79 16.70 -2.92 -3.29
C ASN A 79 15.23 -2.49 -3.28
N PRO A 80 14.80 -1.44 -4.00
CA PRO A 80 13.43 -0.93 -3.93
C PRO A 80 12.41 -1.83 -4.63
N ILE A 81 12.84 -2.66 -5.58
CA ILE A 81 11.93 -3.46 -6.43
C ILE A 81 10.97 -4.33 -5.60
N PRO A 82 11.43 -5.15 -4.61
CA PRO A 82 10.52 -5.97 -3.82
C PRO A 82 9.48 -5.15 -3.03
N TYR A 83 9.86 -3.96 -2.54
CA TYR A 83 8.94 -3.07 -1.84
C TYR A 83 7.81 -2.62 -2.78
N HIS A 84 8.15 -2.14 -3.97
CA HIS A 84 7.16 -1.71 -4.96
C HIS A 84 6.30 -2.87 -5.47
N ILE A 85 6.87 -4.07 -5.67
CA ILE A 85 6.08 -5.26 -6.04
C ILE A 85 5.01 -5.53 -4.98
N PHE A 86 5.38 -5.51 -3.70
CA PHE A 86 4.44 -5.74 -2.61
C PHE A 86 3.34 -4.67 -2.57
N VAL A 87 3.71 -3.40 -2.69
CA VAL A 87 2.77 -2.28 -2.72
C VAL A 87 1.80 -2.39 -3.91
N LEU A 88 2.31 -2.80 -5.08
CA LEU A 88 1.50 -3.00 -6.28
C LEU A 88 0.52 -4.17 -6.14
N ILE A 89 0.94 -5.27 -5.48
CA ILE A 89 0.06 -6.40 -5.14
C ILE A 89 -1.04 -5.94 -4.19
N CYS A 90 -0.68 -5.22 -3.13
CA CYS A 90 -1.65 -4.66 -2.17
C CYS A 90 -2.65 -3.71 -2.85
N PHE A 91 -2.19 -2.90 -3.79
CA PHE A 91 -3.06 -2.06 -4.61
C PHE A 91 -4.02 -2.90 -5.46
N GLY A 92 -3.54 -3.95 -6.13
CA GLY A 92 -4.40 -4.88 -6.87
C GLY A 92 -5.47 -5.52 -5.99
N ILE A 93 -5.11 -5.95 -4.77
CA ILE A 93 -6.06 -6.47 -3.78
C ILE A 93 -7.08 -5.40 -3.39
N SER A 94 -6.66 -4.15 -3.17
CA SER A 94 -7.58 -3.05 -2.85
C SER A 94 -8.62 -2.82 -3.95
N LEU A 95 -8.23 -2.92 -5.24
CA LEU A 95 -9.16 -2.84 -6.36
C LEU A 95 -10.22 -3.94 -6.31
N VAL A 96 -9.82 -5.18 -5.97
CA VAL A 96 -10.75 -6.31 -5.81
C VAL A 96 -11.74 -6.04 -4.67
N LEU A 97 -11.25 -5.58 -3.53
CA LEU A 97 -12.09 -5.30 -2.37
C LEU A 97 -13.07 -4.16 -2.63
N ILE A 98 -12.61 -3.07 -3.23
CA ILE A 98 -13.46 -1.94 -3.62
C ILE A 98 -14.53 -2.37 -4.62
N TYR A 99 -14.18 -3.22 -5.60
CA TYR A 99 -15.16 -3.73 -6.54
C TYR A 99 -16.24 -4.57 -5.84
N ARG A 100 -15.85 -5.44 -4.90
CA ARG A 100 -16.80 -6.25 -4.13
C ARG A 100 -17.75 -5.37 -3.31
N LEU A 101 -17.20 -4.43 -2.55
CA LEU A 101 -17.98 -3.48 -1.76
C LEU A 101 -18.93 -2.65 -2.63
N ALA A 102 -18.42 -2.06 -3.72
CA ALA A 102 -19.24 -1.28 -4.63
C ALA A 102 -20.35 -2.13 -5.28
N ARG A 103 -20.08 -3.41 -5.57
CA ARG A 103 -21.08 -4.32 -6.11
C ARG A 103 -22.21 -4.60 -5.13
N GLU A 104 -21.89 -4.80 -3.86
CA GLU A 104 -22.87 -5.00 -2.80
C GLU A 104 -23.73 -3.75 -2.59
N LEU A 105 -23.12 -2.59 -2.50
CA LEU A 105 -23.82 -1.33 -2.25
C LEU A 105 -24.68 -0.86 -3.44
N LEU A 106 -24.19 -1.05 -4.67
CA LEU A 106 -24.84 -0.51 -5.88
C LEU A 106 -25.70 -1.55 -6.60
N ASN A 107 -25.68 -2.81 -6.18
CA ASN A 107 -26.39 -3.93 -6.79
C ASN A 107 -26.22 -4.02 -8.33
N SER A 108 -25.05 -3.59 -8.84
CA SER A 108 -24.79 -3.51 -10.28
C SER A 108 -23.32 -3.70 -10.58
N ASN A 109 -23.00 -4.72 -11.37
CA ASN A 109 -21.63 -4.99 -11.79
C ASN A 109 -21.02 -3.84 -12.62
N GLN A 110 -21.82 -3.16 -13.44
CA GLN A 110 -21.33 -2.06 -14.28
C GLN A 110 -21.01 -0.82 -13.43
N LYS A 111 -21.88 -0.46 -12.49
CA LYS A 111 -21.65 0.65 -11.57
C LYS A 111 -20.45 0.35 -10.65
N ALA A 112 -20.32 -0.89 -10.17
CA ALA A 112 -19.18 -1.30 -9.37
C ALA A 112 -17.87 -1.20 -10.15
N LEU A 113 -17.84 -1.65 -11.41
CA LEU A 113 -16.65 -1.50 -12.27
C LEU A 113 -16.29 -0.02 -12.48
N LEU A 114 -17.29 0.83 -12.72
CA LEU A 114 -17.08 2.27 -12.89
C LEU A 114 -16.49 2.92 -11.62
N ALA A 115 -17.08 2.62 -10.46
CA ALA A 115 -16.58 3.11 -9.17
C ALA A 115 -15.13 2.67 -8.93
N THR A 116 -14.81 1.39 -9.20
CA THR A 116 -13.46 0.87 -9.07
C THR A 116 -12.51 1.51 -10.09
N ALA A 117 -12.99 1.82 -11.29
CA ALA A 117 -12.18 2.51 -12.30
C ALA A 117 -11.84 3.95 -11.88
N ILE A 118 -12.80 4.67 -11.33
CA ILE A 118 -12.56 6.02 -10.80
C ILE A 118 -11.49 5.98 -9.70
N TYR A 119 -11.60 5.04 -8.76
CA TYR A 119 -10.58 4.87 -7.73
C TYR A 119 -9.23 4.45 -8.32
N GLY A 120 -9.20 3.39 -9.14
CA GLY A 120 -7.98 2.78 -9.65
C GLY A 120 -7.18 3.69 -10.58
N LEU A 121 -7.86 4.54 -11.36
CA LEU A 121 -7.22 5.47 -12.29
C LEU A 121 -7.06 6.89 -11.70
N SER A 122 -7.35 7.07 -10.41
CA SER A 122 -7.16 8.36 -9.75
C SER A 122 -5.68 8.77 -9.75
N VAL A 123 -5.43 10.04 -10.01
CA VAL A 123 -4.09 10.66 -9.95
C VAL A 123 -3.43 10.47 -8.57
N SER A 124 -4.21 10.41 -7.50
CA SER A 124 -3.70 10.15 -6.15
C SER A 124 -2.93 8.84 -6.04
N ASN A 125 -3.23 7.85 -6.90
CA ASN A 125 -2.51 6.58 -6.89
C ASN A 125 -1.07 6.69 -7.41
N PHE A 126 -0.75 7.77 -8.15
CA PHE A 126 0.64 8.04 -8.49
C PHE A 126 1.48 8.21 -7.21
N THR A 127 1.08 9.08 -6.30
CA THR A 127 1.79 9.27 -5.03
C THR A 127 1.85 7.97 -4.22
N ARG A 128 0.74 7.23 -4.12
CA ARG A 128 0.65 5.98 -3.33
C ARG A 128 1.54 4.86 -3.84
N LEU A 129 1.86 4.83 -5.13
CA LEU A 129 2.59 3.73 -5.76
C LEU A 129 4.05 4.09 -6.06
N TYR A 130 4.35 5.38 -6.24
CA TYR A 130 5.70 5.85 -6.52
C TYR A 130 6.49 6.21 -5.27
N PHE A 131 5.81 6.51 -4.15
CA PHE A 131 6.43 6.80 -2.86
C PHE A 131 6.07 5.68 -1.87
N LEU A 132 7.05 4.92 -1.42
CA LEU A 132 6.84 3.80 -0.51
C LEU A 132 6.30 4.24 0.86
N SER A 133 6.67 5.43 1.31
CA SER A 133 6.13 6.08 2.50
C SER A 133 4.61 6.29 2.46
N ALA A 134 4.02 6.39 1.27
CA ALA A 134 2.57 6.50 1.08
C ALA A 134 1.83 5.15 1.10
N PHE A 135 2.52 4.00 1.27
CA PHE A 135 1.89 2.67 1.39
C PHE A 135 0.81 2.61 2.47
N GLN A 136 0.95 3.40 3.53
CA GLN A 136 -0.06 3.53 4.59
C GLN A 136 -1.48 3.87 4.07
N GLU A 137 -1.60 4.60 2.95
CA GLU A 137 -2.89 4.95 2.37
C GLU A 137 -3.54 3.74 1.68
N ILE A 138 -2.75 2.89 1.02
CA ILE A 138 -3.23 1.62 0.45
C ILE A 138 -3.62 0.66 1.57
N ALA A 139 -2.79 0.56 2.61
CA ALA A 139 -3.05 -0.27 3.78
C ALA A 139 -4.33 0.15 4.50
N LEU A 140 -4.60 1.47 4.61
CA LEU A 140 -5.85 1.98 5.17
C LEU A 140 -7.07 1.46 4.41
N VAL A 141 -7.04 1.50 3.08
CA VAL A 141 -8.13 0.97 2.24
C VAL A 141 -8.29 -0.53 2.45
N LEU A 142 -7.19 -1.29 2.48
CA LEU A 142 -7.22 -2.73 2.73
C LEU A 142 -7.88 -3.06 4.07
N TYR A 143 -7.47 -2.39 5.16
CA TYR A 143 -8.02 -2.64 6.49
C TYR A 143 -9.49 -2.21 6.58
N SER A 144 -9.84 -1.03 6.06
CA SER A 144 -11.20 -0.50 6.13
C SER A 144 -12.20 -1.39 5.40
N VAL A 145 -11.86 -1.88 4.21
CA VAL A 145 -12.77 -2.71 3.41
C VAL A 145 -12.76 -4.17 3.86
N ALA A 146 -11.67 -4.66 4.46
CA ALA A 146 -11.62 -6.01 5.01
C ALA A 146 -12.43 -6.17 6.32
N CYS A 147 -12.76 -5.07 6.99
CA CYS A 147 -13.57 -5.06 8.22
C CYS A 147 -15.09 -4.94 7.97
N ILE A 148 -15.52 -4.79 6.72
CA ILE A 148 -16.94 -4.70 6.31
C ILE A 148 -17.41 -6.05 5.79
#